data_949ee3c0a23a08d16113bf7125baecdc
#
_entry.id   949ee3c0a23a08d16113bf7125baecdc
#
_cell.length_a   1.000
_cell.length_b   1.000
_cell.length_c   1.000
_cell.angle_alpha   90.00
_cell.angle_beta   90.00
_cell.angle_gamma   90.00
#
_symmetry.space_group_name_H-M   'P 1'
#
loop_
_entity.id
_entity.type
_entity.pdbx_description
1 polymer ?
#
loop_
_entity_poly.entity_id
_entity_poly.type
_entity_poly.pdbx_seq_one_letter_code
_entity_poly.pdbx_strand_id
1 'polypeptide(L)'
;MNKPEFISKIVEKVGLKKGDAEKFLDAFVATVTDAMREGDKIQLIGFGTFEVKEHKEKDGINPATGEKIKIAACKAPNFKASKALKDEINK
;
A
#
# COMPACT_ATOMS: atom_id res chain seq x y z
N MET A 1 -1.49 -5.85 15.12
CA MET A 1 -1.54 -4.44 15.60
C MET A 1 -2.53 -3.68 14.75
N ASN A 2 -3.43 -2.97 15.38
CA ASN A 2 -4.41 -2.15 14.68
C ASN A 2 -3.92 -0.69 14.58
N LYS A 3 -4.71 0.19 13.93
CA LYS A 3 -4.33 1.59 13.72
C LYS A 3 -4.00 2.34 15.02
N PRO A 4 -4.83 2.28 16.08
CA PRO A 4 -4.51 2.97 17.34
C PRO A 4 -3.20 2.48 17.98
N GLU A 5 -2.95 1.19 17.96
CA GLU A 5 -1.71 0.62 18.49
C GLU A 5 -0.49 1.06 17.69
N PHE A 6 -0.64 1.10 16.37
CA PHE A 6 0.40 1.56 15.47
C PHE A 6 0.75 3.03 15.73
N ILE A 7 -0.27 3.87 15.89
CA ILE A 7 -0.08 5.29 16.21
C ILE A 7 0.63 5.47 17.56
N SER A 8 0.25 4.68 18.56
CA SER A 8 0.91 4.74 19.87
C SER A 8 2.41 4.42 19.78
N LYS A 9 2.77 3.45 18.95
CA LYS A 9 4.17 3.09 18.71
C LYS A 9 4.94 4.22 18.04
N ILE A 10 4.32 4.91 17.09
CA ILE A 10 4.92 6.06 16.40
C ILE A 10 5.14 7.21 17.39
N VAL A 11 4.16 7.49 18.24
CA VAL A 11 4.25 8.54 19.27
C VAL A 11 5.45 8.29 20.18
N GLU A 12 5.65 7.06 20.62
CA GLU A 12 6.79 6.69 21.46
C GLU A 12 8.13 7.00 20.79
N LYS A 13 8.21 6.78 19.48
CA LYS A 13 9.48 6.96 18.75
C LYS A 13 9.80 8.40 18.42
N VAL A 14 8.79 9.22 18.13
CA VAL A 14 9.03 10.58 17.64
C VAL A 14 8.68 11.68 18.65
N GLY A 15 8.01 11.33 19.73
CA GLY A 15 7.63 12.31 20.76
C GLY A 15 6.50 13.26 20.35
N LEU A 16 5.76 12.94 19.31
CA LEU A 16 4.61 13.72 18.88
C LEU A 16 3.39 13.43 19.73
N LYS A 17 2.44 14.35 19.74
CA LYS A 17 1.14 14.10 20.35
C LYS A 17 0.38 13.07 19.52
N LYS A 18 -0.46 12.27 20.18
CA LYS A 18 -1.23 11.22 19.50
C LYS A 18 -2.09 11.77 18.37
N GLY A 19 -2.73 12.92 18.57
CA GLY A 19 -3.53 13.55 17.52
C GLY A 19 -2.70 13.97 16.30
N ASP A 20 -1.49 14.46 16.52
CA ASP A 20 -0.61 14.86 15.44
C ASP A 20 -0.09 13.63 14.66
N ALA A 21 0.23 12.55 15.36
CA ALA A 21 0.64 11.30 14.74
C ALA A 21 -0.48 10.70 13.89
N GLU A 22 -1.72 10.79 14.36
CA GLU A 22 -2.88 10.33 13.60
C GLU A 22 -3.09 11.14 12.33
N LYS A 23 -2.97 12.47 12.42
CA LYS A 23 -3.05 13.35 11.25
C LYS A 23 -1.96 13.04 10.25
N PHE A 24 -0.74 12.78 10.74
CA PHE A 24 0.38 12.41 9.87
C PHE A 24 0.10 11.12 9.13
N LEU A 25 -0.39 10.10 9.84
CA LEU A 25 -0.70 8.81 9.21
C LEU A 25 -1.80 8.95 8.16
N ASP A 26 -2.85 9.70 8.47
CA ASP A 26 -3.94 9.95 7.52
C ASP A 26 -3.44 10.68 6.28
N ALA A 27 -2.58 11.69 6.45
CA ALA A 27 -1.96 12.42 5.34
C ALA A 27 -1.03 11.50 4.53
N PHE A 28 -0.30 10.63 5.18
CA PHE A 28 0.58 9.66 4.52
C PHE A 28 -0.24 8.73 3.62
N VAL A 29 -1.30 8.15 4.15
CA VAL A 29 -2.17 7.25 3.39
C VAL A 29 -2.81 7.99 2.21
N ALA A 30 -3.31 9.20 2.43
CA ALA A 30 -3.91 10.01 1.37
C ALA A 30 -2.91 10.35 0.27
N THR A 31 -1.68 10.70 0.63
CA THR A 31 -0.63 11.03 -0.32
C THR A 31 -0.24 9.82 -1.16
N VAL A 32 -0.09 8.66 -0.53
CA VAL A 32 0.21 7.41 -1.23
C VAL A 32 -0.93 7.06 -2.20
N THR A 33 -2.17 7.20 -1.74
CA THR A 33 -3.35 6.92 -2.56
C THR A 33 -3.41 7.82 -3.79
N ASP A 34 -3.18 9.12 -3.61
CA ASP A 34 -3.21 10.08 -4.70
C ASP A 34 -2.11 9.80 -5.72
N ALA A 35 -0.90 9.52 -5.26
CA ALA A 35 0.22 9.18 -6.14
C ALA A 35 -0.07 7.93 -6.96
N MET A 36 -0.61 6.90 -6.31
CA MET A 36 -0.96 5.65 -6.99
C MET A 36 -2.08 5.85 -8.00
N ARG A 37 -3.05 6.73 -7.69
CA ARG A 37 -4.12 7.06 -8.63
C ARG A 37 -3.59 7.67 -9.92
N GLU A 38 -2.53 8.45 -9.83
CA GLU A 38 -1.86 9.05 -10.98
C GLU A 38 -0.90 8.08 -11.68
N GLY A 39 -0.75 6.87 -11.17
CA GLY A 39 0.17 5.89 -11.73
C GLY A 39 1.62 6.10 -11.34
N ASP A 40 1.86 6.95 -10.35
CA ASP A 40 3.20 7.22 -9.85
C ASP A 40 3.60 6.16 -8.81
N LYS A 41 4.90 6.00 -8.62
CA LYS A 41 5.41 5.09 -7.58
C LYS A 41 6.15 5.87 -6.51
N ILE A 42 6.11 5.36 -5.30
CA ILE A 42 6.77 5.99 -4.17
C ILE A 42 7.85 5.04 -3.67
N GLN A 43 9.10 5.46 -3.79
CA GLN A 43 10.24 4.68 -3.35
C GLN A 43 10.75 5.21 -2.01
N LEU A 44 10.66 4.38 -0.98
CA LEU A 44 11.16 4.70 0.35
C LEU A 44 12.42 3.87 0.61
N ILE A 45 13.56 4.53 0.59
CA ILE A 45 14.86 3.88 0.77
C ILE A 45 14.91 3.17 2.11
N GLY A 46 15.30 1.89 2.10
CA GLY A 46 15.39 1.08 3.32
C GLY A 46 14.08 0.46 3.77
N PHE A 47 12.97 0.78 3.13
CA PHE A 47 11.67 0.23 3.47
C PHE A 47 11.06 -0.55 2.31
N GLY A 48 10.77 0.12 1.22
CA GLY A 48 10.18 -0.53 0.06
C GLY A 48 9.62 0.48 -0.92
N THR A 49 8.92 -0.05 -1.92
CA THR A 49 8.34 0.77 -2.99
C THR A 49 6.86 0.48 -3.09
N PHE A 50 6.06 1.54 -3.05
CA PHE A 50 4.63 1.47 -3.39
C PHE A 50 4.49 1.73 -4.87
N GLU A 51 3.89 0.81 -5.60
CA GLU A 51 3.73 0.93 -7.05
C GLU A 51 2.34 0.47 -7.45
N VAL A 52 1.95 0.81 -8.67
CA VAL A 52 0.67 0.42 -9.24
C VAL A 52 0.95 -0.53 -10.39
N LYS A 53 0.30 -1.68 -10.35
CA LYS A 53 0.31 -2.62 -11.46
C LYS A 53 -0.97 -2.44 -12.25
N GLU A 54 -0.81 -2.25 -13.55
CA GLU A 54 -1.95 -2.16 -14.46
C GLU A 54 -2.27 -3.55 -14.99
N HIS A 55 -3.53 -3.95 -14.80
CA HIS A 55 -4.05 -5.18 -15.38
C HIS A 55 -4.89 -4.81 -16.59
N LYS A 56 -4.48 -5.32 -17.76
CA LYS A 56 -5.21 -5.10 -18.99
C LYS A 56 -6.52 -5.88 -18.99
N GLU A 57 -7.50 -5.39 -19.73
CA GLU A 57 -8.72 -6.12 -19.97
C GLU A 57 -8.40 -7.50 -20.55
N LYS A 58 -9.01 -8.53 -20.00
CA LYS A 58 -8.80 -9.90 -20.46
C LYS A 58 -10.10 -10.69 -20.37
N ASP A 59 -10.16 -11.76 -21.12
CA ASP A 59 -11.28 -12.69 -21.07
C ASP A 59 -11.09 -13.64 -19.88
N GLY A 60 -12.17 -13.85 -19.14
CA GLY A 60 -12.20 -14.79 -18.05
C GLY A 60 -13.40 -15.71 -18.18
N ILE A 61 -13.52 -16.67 -17.28
CA ILE A 61 -14.65 -17.59 -17.23
C ILE A 61 -15.28 -17.48 -15.85
N ASN A 62 -16.60 -17.28 -15.82
CA ASN A 62 -17.34 -17.28 -14.57
C ASN A 62 -17.37 -18.72 -14.03
N PRO A 63 -16.75 -19.01 -12.89
CA PRO A 63 -16.69 -20.39 -12.37
C PRO A 63 -18.05 -20.93 -11.94
N ALA A 64 -19.03 -20.06 -11.68
CA ALA A 64 -20.38 -20.49 -11.28
C ALA A 64 -21.24 -20.91 -12.47
N THR A 65 -21.09 -20.28 -13.62
CA THR A 65 -21.94 -20.51 -14.79
C THR A 65 -21.17 -21.06 -16.00
N GLY A 66 -19.86 -20.97 -16.00
CA GLY A 66 -19.02 -21.37 -17.13
C GLY A 66 -19.05 -20.40 -18.31
N GLU A 67 -19.76 -19.27 -18.16
CA GLU A 67 -19.84 -18.27 -19.21
C GLU A 67 -18.58 -17.45 -19.33
N LYS A 68 -18.27 -17.03 -20.55
CA LYS A 68 -17.14 -16.10 -20.77
C LYS A 68 -17.54 -14.72 -20.28
N ILE A 69 -16.66 -14.12 -19.50
CA ILE A 69 -16.84 -12.76 -19.03
C ILE A 69 -15.59 -11.95 -19.39
N LYS A 70 -15.77 -10.64 -19.51
CA LYS A 70 -14.65 -9.73 -19.67
C LYS A 70 -14.25 -9.16 -18.32
N ILE A 71 -12.99 -9.33 -17.97
CA ILE A 71 -12.43 -8.71 -16.78
C ILE A 71 -11.92 -7.35 -17.19
N ALA A 72 -12.54 -6.29 -16.67
CA ALA A 72 -12.18 -4.91 -17.01
C ALA A 72 -10.74 -4.61 -16.61
N ALA A 73 -10.10 -3.73 -17.37
CA ALA A 73 -8.79 -3.22 -17.01
C ALA A 73 -8.88 -2.52 -15.65
N CYS A 74 -7.91 -2.76 -14.79
CA CYS A 74 -7.89 -2.14 -13.48
C CYS A 74 -6.45 -1.86 -13.03
N LYS A 75 -6.33 -0.99 -12.03
CA LYS A 75 -5.05 -0.70 -11.39
C LYS A 75 -5.07 -1.34 -10.01
N ALA A 76 -4.02 -2.06 -9.67
CA ALA A 76 -3.89 -2.71 -8.37
C ALA A 76 -2.69 -2.15 -7.62
N PRO A 77 -2.85 -1.73 -6.35
CA PRO A 77 -1.73 -1.30 -5.54
C PRO A 77 -0.83 -2.49 -5.21
N ASN A 78 0.47 -2.25 -5.19
CA ASN A 78 1.45 -3.26 -4.85
C ASN A 78 2.54 -2.65 -3.99
N PHE A 79 2.96 -3.36 -2.96
CA PHE A 79 4.09 -2.97 -2.12
C PHE A 79 5.20 -3.98 -2.28
N LYS A 80 6.37 -3.50 -2.71
CA LYS A 80 7.55 -4.33 -2.87
C LYS A 80 8.55 -3.98 -1.77
N ALA A 81 8.77 -4.91 -0.84
CA ALA A 81 9.70 -4.71 0.25
C ALA A 81 11.13 -4.59 -0.25
N SER A 82 11.92 -3.71 0.38
CA SER A 82 13.33 -3.59 0.07
C SER A 82 14.11 -4.75 0.68
N LYS A 83 15.30 -5.00 0.16
CA LYS A 83 16.20 -6.00 0.73
C LYS A 83 16.55 -5.66 2.18
N ALA A 84 16.77 -4.38 2.47
CA ALA A 84 17.08 -3.93 3.82
C ALA A 84 15.97 -4.28 4.81
N LEU A 85 14.70 -4.11 4.43
CA LEU A 85 13.58 -4.47 5.27
C LEU A 85 13.51 -5.99 5.49
N LYS A 86 13.69 -6.77 4.42
CA LYS A 86 13.72 -8.23 4.52
C LYS A 86 14.81 -8.72 5.47
N ASP A 87 16.00 -8.13 5.36
CA ASP A 87 17.13 -8.49 6.21
C ASP A 87 16.84 -8.15 7.68
N GLU A 88 16.17 -7.01 7.94
CA GLU A 88 15.80 -6.61 9.30
C GLU A 88 14.83 -7.56 9.97
N ILE A 89 13.84 -8.05 9.25
CA ILE A 89 12.86 -8.98 9.85
C ILE A 89 13.39 -10.41 9.96
N ASN A 90 14.47 -10.74 9.29
CA ASN A 90 15.09 -12.07 9.33
C ASN A 90 16.34 -12.13 10.19
N LYS A 91 16.55 -11.14 11.01
CA LYS A 91 17.66 -11.14 11.98
C LYS A 91 17.42 -12.14 13.10
#